data_9a2d71d960bb065a416860168696f2e7
#
_entry.id   9a2d71d960bb065a416860168696f2e7
#
_cell.length_a   1.000
_cell.length_b   1.000
_cell.length_c   1.000
_cell.angle_alpha   90.00
_cell.angle_beta   90.00
_cell.angle_gamma   90.00
#
_symmetry.space_group_name_H-M   'P 1'
#
loop_
_entity.id
_entity.type
_entity.pdbx_description
1 polymer ?
#
loop_
_entity_poly.entity_id
_entity_poly.type
_entity_poly.pdbx_seq_one_letter_code
_entity_poly.pdbx_strand_id
1 'polypeptide(L)'
;MRERLAERARSSPLDPGIPLGELLPAEPWAPSVLQLLHVERRDGTAYAPGAAPQLGEHADAAAELEARLAAEDLVKVEDRQLAGFLEARGTLKRVGDGFAVSADLYERGREALHALSPITLAGFRDALGISRRTAQLLLERFDADGITRRVGDERRLRAARPS
;
A
#
# COMPACT_ATOMS: atom_id res chain seq x y z
N MET A 1 -16.18 4.62 -23.30
CA MET A 1 -14.87 4.58 -22.58
C MET A 1 -14.58 5.89 -21.85
N ARG A 2 -14.49 7.04 -22.51
CA ARG A 2 -14.27 8.36 -21.86
C ARG A 2 -15.29 8.64 -20.74
N GLU A 3 -16.55 8.34 -20.99
CA GLU A 3 -17.63 8.53 -20.03
C GLU A 3 -17.46 7.66 -18.77
N ARG A 4 -17.03 6.40 -18.93
CA ARG A 4 -16.71 5.51 -17.81
C ARG A 4 -15.54 6.03 -16.97
N LEU A 5 -14.50 6.58 -17.60
CA LEU A 5 -13.37 7.17 -16.91
C LEU A 5 -13.76 8.46 -16.16
N ALA A 6 -14.57 9.31 -16.78
CA ALA A 6 -15.08 10.53 -16.15
C ALA A 6 -16.01 10.22 -14.97
N GLU A 7 -16.84 9.19 -15.11
CA GLU A 7 -17.71 8.71 -14.03
C GLU A 7 -16.89 8.13 -12.86
N ARG A 8 -15.90 7.32 -13.17
CA ARG A 8 -14.98 6.76 -12.16
C ARG A 8 -14.27 7.87 -11.40
N ALA A 9 -13.77 8.91 -12.09
CA ALA A 9 -13.08 10.03 -11.45
C ALA A 9 -14.01 10.81 -10.50
N ARG A 10 -15.31 10.90 -10.80
CA ARG A 10 -16.29 11.53 -9.92
C ARG A 10 -16.70 10.67 -8.74
N SER A 11 -16.97 9.38 -9.00
CA SER A 11 -17.49 8.44 -7.98
C SER A 11 -16.41 7.88 -7.05
N SER A 12 -15.15 7.93 -7.45
CA SER A 12 -14.03 7.37 -6.69
C SER A 12 -12.80 8.30 -6.76
N PRO A 13 -12.84 9.46 -6.11
CA PRO A 13 -11.76 10.46 -6.20
C PRO A 13 -10.42 9.96 -5.64
N LEU A 14 -10.44 9.02 -4.70
CA LEU A 14 -9.23 8.41 -4.15
C LEU A 14 -8.54 7.47 -5.14
N ASP A 15 -9.31 6.85 -6.02
CA ASP A 15 -8.83 5.92 -7.06
C ASP A 15 -9.60 6.15 -8.36
N PRO A 16 -9.29 7.26 -9.08
CA PRO A 16 -10.01 7.67 -10.29
C PRO A 16 -9.66 6.86 -11.53
N GLY A 17 -8.76 5.89 -11.42
CA GLY A 17 -8.30 5.06 -12.52
C GLY A 17 -9.16 3.82 -12.76
N ILE A 18 -9.10 3.27 -13.96
CA ILE A 18 -9.67 1.96 -14.32
C ILE A 18 -8.56 1.10 -14.91
N PRO A 19 -8.33 -0.12 -14.39
CA PRO A 19 -7.35 -1.04 -14.96
C PRO A 19 -7.57 -1.25 -16.45
N LEU A 20 -6.52 -1.25 -17.26
CA LEU A 20 -6.62 -1.41 -18.71
C LEU A 20 -7.31 -2.72 -19.12
N GLY A 21 -7.10 -3.79 -18.36
CA GLY A 21 -7.78 -5.08 -18.58
C GLY A 21 -9.30 -5.04 -18.38
N GLU A 22 -9.84 -4.07 -17.63
CA GLU A 22 -11.28 -3.86 -17.47
C GLU A 22 -11.89 -2.96 -18.55
N LEU A 23 -11.05 -2.15 -19.20
CA LEU A 23 -11.48 -1.21 -20.23
C LEU A 23 -11.46 -1.80 -21.63
N LEU A 24 -10.51 -2.66 -21.91
CA LEU A 24 -10.21 -3.17 -23.23
C LEU A 24 -10.08 -4.70 -23.22
N PRO A 25 -10.61 -5.37 -24.25
CA PRO A 25 -10.28 -6.78 -24.46
C PRO A 25 -8.77 -6.92 -24.77
N ALA A 26 -8.24 -8.12 -24.56
CA ALA A 26 -6.86 -8.47 -24.87
C ALA A 26 -6.65 -8.66 -26.38
N GLU A 27 -6.89 -7.61 -27.15
CA GLU A 27 -6.81 -7.61 -28.63
C GLU A 27 -5.64 -6.73 -29.11
N PRO A 28 -4.99 -7.08 -30.22
CA PRO A 28 -3.81 -6.35 -30.72
C PRO A 28 -4.05 -4.87 -31.04
N TRP A 29 -5.29 -4.49 -31.37
CA TRP A 29 -5.68 -3.12 -31.70
C TRP A 29 -5.99 -2.24 -30.48
N ALA A 30 -6.17 -2.84 -29.31
CA ALA A 30 -6.59 -2.13 -28.10
C ALA A 30 -5.66 -0.96 -27.70
N PRO A 31 -4.32 -1.07 -27.78
CA PRO A 31 -3.43 0.05 -27.49
C PRO A 31 -3.62 1.26 -28.42
N SER A 32 -3.93 1.03 -29.70
CA SER A 32 -4.15 2.10 -30.69
C SER A 32 -5.40 2.92 -30.40
N VAL A 33 -6.46 2.27 -29.91
CA VAL A 33 -7.70 2.95 -29.51
C VAL A 33 -7.45 3.89 -28.32
N LEU A 34 -6.60 3.51 -27.38
CA LEU A 34 -6.26 4.35 -26.23
C LEU A 34 -5.53 5.63 -26.64
N GLN A 35 -4.65 5.55 -27.63
CA GLN A 35 -3.95 6.73 -28.18
C GLN A 35 -4.94 7.73 -28.82
N LEU A 36 -5.90 7.23 -29.59
CA LEU A 36 -6.93 8.06 -30.22
C LEU A 36 -7.87 8.73 -29.21
N LEU A 37 -8.05 8.12 -28.04
CA LEU A 37 -8.95 8.63 -27.01
C LEU A 37 -8.31 9.67 -26.05
N HIS A 38 -7.02 9.99 -26.21
CA HIS A 38 -6.29 10.92 -25.33
C HIS A 38 -6.44 10.54 -23.84
N VAL A 39 -6.33 9.25 -23.52
CA VAL A 39 -6.43 8.71 -22.17
C VAL A 39 -5.03 8.69 -21.54
N GLU A 40 -4.90 9.22 -20.35
CA GLU A 40 -3.66 9.12 -19.57
C GLU A 40 -3.48 7.69 -19.05
N ARG A 41 -2.24 7.19 -19.12
CA ARG A 41 -1.89 5.84 -18.63
C ARG A 41 -0.76 5.90 -17.64
N ARG A 42 -0.94 5.22 -16.50
CA ARG A 42 0.08 5.06 -15.46
C ARG A 42 -0.04 3.64 -14.90
N ASP A 43 1.03 2.89 -14.87
CA ASP A 43 1.14 1.55 -14.24
C ASP A 43 0.00 0.58 -14.60
N GLY A 44 -0.36 0.48 -15.89
CA GLY A 44 -1.42 -0.42 -16.35
C GLY A 44 -2.85 0.05 -16.08
N THR A 45 -3.01 1.30 -15.64
CA THR A 45 -4.30 1.94 -15.33
C THR A 45 -4.55 3.12 -16.25
N ALA A 46 -5.79 3.29 -16.69
CA ALA A 46 -6.24 4.40 -17.52
C ALA A 46 -6.98 5.44 -16.67
N TYR A 47 -6.73 6.71 -16.97
CA TYR A 47 -7.32 7.86 -16.29
C TYR A 47 -7.98 8.81 -17.27
N ALA A 48 -9.03 9.50 -16.84
CA ALA A 48 -9.54 10.66 -17.58
C ALA A 48 -8.44 11.74 -17.64
N PRO A 49 -8.37 12.56 -18.71
CA PRO A 49 -7.39 13.63 -18.81
C PRO A 49 -7.43 14.55 -17.58
N GLY A 50 -6.27 14.76 -16.95
CA GLY A 50 -6.13 15.58 -15.74
C GLY A 50 -6.65 14.94 -14.45
N ALA A 51 -7.17 13.71 -14.48
CA ALA A 51 -7.59 13.01 -13.28
C ALA A 51 -6.38 12.53 -12.47
N ALA A 52 -6.33 12.92 -11.21
CA ALA A 52 -5.35 12.44 -10.24
C ALA A 52 -6.07 12.06 -8.94
N PRO A 53 -5.55 11.07 -8.19
CA PRO A 53 -6.09 10.75 -6.87
C PRO A 53 -6.11 11.97 -5.96
N GLN A 54 -7.25 12.24 -5.33
CA GLN A 54 -7.46 13.39 -4.44
C GLN A 54 -8.24 12.98 -3.20
N LEU A 55 -7.91 13.56 -2.06
CA LEU A 55 -8.63 13.31 -0.81
C LEU A 55 -10.08 13.83 -0.86
N GLY A 56 -10.30 15.03 -1.40
CA GLY A 56 -11.63 15.61 -1.48
C GLY A 56 -12.37 15.59 -0.12
N GLU A 57 -13.55 15.00 -0.10
CA GLU A 57 -14.36 14.81 1.11
C GLU A 57 -13.75 13.87 2.16
N HIS A 58 -12.73 13.08 1.81
CA HIS A 58 -12.03 12.19 2.73
C HIS A 58 -10.90 12.86 3.54
N ALA A 59 -10.71 14.18 3.39
CA ALA A 59 -9.61 14.91 4.03
C ALA A 59 -9.67 14.81 5.57
N ASP A 60 -10.84 14.94 6.17
CA ASP A 60 -11.01 14.84 7.63
C ASP A 60 -10.75 13.41 8.13
N ALA A 61 -11.25 12.40 7.42
CA ALA A 61 -11.00 11.00 7.73
C ALA A 61 -9.50 10.63 7.59
N ALA A 62 -8.81 11.20 6.62
CA ALA A 62 -7.37 11.03 6.46
C ALA A 62 -6.61 11.64 7.64
N ALA A 63 -6.94 12.86 8.05
CA ALA A 63 -6.32 13.53 9.17
C ALA A 63 -6.55 12.78 10.49
N GLU A 64 -7.75 12.25 10.71
CA GLU A 64 -8.06 11.41 11.87
C GLU A 64 -7.22 10.12 11.88
N LEU A 65 -7.13 9.43 10.74
CA LEU A 65 -6.34 8.21 10.62
C LEU A 65 -4.84 8.48 10.87
N GLU A 66 -4.31 9.57 10.32
CA GLU A 66 -2.93 10.00 10.55
C GLU A 66 -2.66 10.32 12.03
N ALA A 67 -3.59 11.00 12.72
CA ALA A 67 -3.48 11.28 14.15
C ALA A 67 -3.46 10.00 14.98
N ARG A 68 -4.29 9.02 14.64
CA ARG A 68 -4.29 7.71 15.30
C ARG A 68 -2.99 6.94 15.06
N LEU A 69 -2.45 6.96 13.85
CA LEU A 69 -1.17 6.34 13.51
C LEU A 69 0.02 6.97 14.25
N ALA A 70 -0.09 8.25 14.62
CA ALA A 70 0.91 8.92 15.44
C ALA A 70 0.84 8.53 16.93
N ALA A 71 -0.35 8.12 17.41
CA ALA A 71 -0.59 7.78 18.79
C ALA A 71 -0.54 6.27 19.10
N GLU A 72 -0.81 5.42 18.10
CA GLU A 72 -0.94 3.97 18.25
C GLU A 72 0.02 3.24 17.29
N ASP A 73 0.63 2.14 17.76
CA ASP A 73 1.50 1.30 16.92
C ASP A 73 0.72 0.58 15.81
N LEU A 74 -0.55 0.28 16.05
CA LEU A 74 -1.38 -0.50 15.15
C LEU A 74 -2.80 0.08 15.13
N VAL A 75 -3.26 0.48 13.97
CA VAL A 75 -4.57 1.09 13.77
C VAL A 75 -5.42 0.22 12.86
N LYS A 76 -6.65 -0.07 13.28
CA LYS A 76 -7.63 -0.71 12.42
C LYS A 76 -8.12 0.26 11.34
N VAL A 77 -8.12 -0.18 10.11
CA VAL A 77 -8.56 0.59 8.95
C VAL A 77 -9.86 0.00 8.42
N GLU A 78 -10.90 0.82 8.36
CA GLU A 78 -12.22 0.42 7.83
C GLU A 78 -12.36 0.79 6.35
N ASP A 79 -11.86 1.96 5.97
CA ASP A 79 -11.86 2.41 4.58
C ASP A 79 -10.58 1.97 3.85
N ARG A 80 -10.72 0.90 3.04
CA ARG A 80 -9.61 0.33 2.27
C ARG A 80 -9.13 1.24 1.15
N GLN A 81 -10.00 2.06 0.58
CA GLN A 81 -9.62 2.99 -0.50
C GLN A 81 -8.79 4.14 0.06
N LEU A 82 -9.21 4.71 1.18
CA LEU A 82 -8.46 5.74 1.88
C LEU A 82 -7.08 5.20 2.34
N ALA A 83 -7.04 4.01 2.92
CA ALA A 83 -5.78 3.39 3.30
C ALA A 83 -4.84 3.16 2.11
N GLY A 84 -5.37 2.70 0.98
CA GLY A 84 -4.60 2.52 -0.26
C GLY A 84 -4.04 3.84 -0.77
N PHE A 85 -4.83 4.90 -0.74
CA PHE A 85 -4.41 6.25 -1.11
C PHE A 85 -3.27 6.76 -0.21
N LEU A 86 -3.40 6.64 1.10
CA LEU A 86 -2.40 7.07 2.07
C LEU A 86 -1.12 6.21 2.01
N GLU A 87 -1.24 4.91 1.73
CA GLU A 87 -0.08 4.03 1.49
C GLU A 87 0.69 4.45 0.24
N ALA A 88 0.00 4.75 -0.86
CA ALA A 88 0.62 5.26 -2.09
C ALA A 88 1.34 6.59 -1.89
N ARG A 89 0.88 7.42 -0.97
CA ARG A 89 1.53 8.69 -0.56
C ARG A 89 2.67 8.50 0.44
N GLY A 90 2.89 7.29 0.95
CA GLY A 90 3.94 7.02 1.91
C GLY A 90 3.63 7.43 3.35
N THR A 91 2.37 7.61 3.71
CA THR A 91 1.94 8.00 5.07
C THR A 91 1.85 6.78 5.99
N LEU A 92 1.38 5.66 5.47
CA LEU A 92 1.18 4.42 6.22
C LEU A 92 1.61 3.19 5.42
N LYS A 93 1.66 2.05 6.10
CA LYS A 93 1.76 0.72 5.49
C LYS A 93 0.63 -0.16 6.01
N ARG A 94 -0.15 -0.73 5.09
CA ARG A 94 -1.17 -1.71 5.43
C ARG A 94 -0.49 -3.02 5.83
N VAL A 95 -0.98 -3.61 6.91
CA VAL A 95 -0.56 -4.93 7.39
C VAL A 95 -1.77 -5.86 7.40
N GLY A 96 -1.59 -7.13 7.71
CA GLY A 96 -2.69 -8.11 7.68
C GLY A 96 -3.91 -7.72 8.52
N ASP A 97 -5.02 -8.41 8.29
CA ASP A 97 -6.27 -8.31 9.04
C ASP A 97 -6.96 -6.92 9.04
N GLY A 98 -6.71 -6.09 8.02
CA GLY A 98 -7.31 -4.76 7.94
C GLY A 98 -6.71 -3.73 8.90
N PHE A 99 -5.45 -3.90 9.26
CA PHE A 99 -4.70 -2.96 10.07
C PHE A 99 -3.66 -2.20 9.25
N ALA A 100 -3.20 -1.08 9.81
CA ALA A 100 -2.09 -0.29 9.27
C ALA A 100 -1.15 0.15 10.40
N VAL A 101 0.08 0.41 10.02
CA VAL A 101 1.11 1.03 10.85
C VAL A 101 1.58 2.31 10.19
N SER A 102 2.19 3.23 10.94
CA SER A 102 2.82 4.40 10.33
C SER A 102 3.98 3.99 9.43
N ALA A 103 4.23 4.79 8.39
CA ALA A 103 5.39 4.56 7.52
C ALA A 103 6.71 4.61 8.30
N ASP A 104 6.80 5.48 9.32
CA ASP A 104 7.95 5.56 10.22
C ASP A 104 8.18 4.24 10.97
N LEU A 105 7.14 3.67 11.57
CA LEU A 105 7.27 2.38 12.28
C LEU A 105 7.69 1.24 11.34
N TYR A 106 7.15 1.24 10.10
CA TYR A 106 7.56 0.26 9.09
C TYR A 106 9.05 0.39 8.75
N GLU A 107 9.57 1.60 8.53
CA GLU A 107 10.98 1.82 8.22
C GLU A 107 11.89 1.49 9.41
N ARG A 108 11.53 1.89 10.61
CA ARG A 108 12.26 1.50 11.84
C ARG A 108 12.28 -0.03 12.01
N GLY A 109 11.17 -0.69 11.71
CA GLY A 109 11.11 -2.15 11.70
C GLY A 109 12.05 -2.76 10.68
N ARG A 110 12.09 -2.22 9.47
CA ARG A 110 12.99 -2.67 8.41
C ARG A 110 14.47 -2.52 8.81
N GLU A 111 14.83 -1.40 9.42
CA GLU A 111 16.18 -1.17 9.93
C GLU A 111 16.53 -2.14 11.07
N ALA A 112 15.63 -2.38 12.00
CA ALA A 112 15.84 -3.30 13.13
C ALA A 112 16.14 -4.74 12.68
N LEU A 113 15.61 -5.18 11.53
CA LEU A 113 15.88 -6.52 11.00
C LEU A 113 17.39 -6.77 10.75
N HIS A 114 18.13 -5.73 10.39
CA HIS A 114 19.59 -5.84 10.12
C HIS A 114 20.41 -6.03 11.37
N ALA A 115 19.90 -5.58 12.53
CA ALA A 115 20.57 -5.70 13.82
C ALA A 115 20.25 -7.02 14.53
N LEU A 116 19.26 -7.78 14.06
CA LEU A 116 18.77 -9.01 14.71
C LEU A 116 19.34 -10.25 14.00
N SER A 117 19.96 -11.11 14.74
CA SER A 117 20.42 -12.44 14.27
C SER A 117 20.43 -13.43 15.43
N PRO A 118 19.49 -14.36 15.48
CA PRO A 118 18.37 -14.59 14.56
C PRO A 118 17.23 -13.54 14.68
N ILE A 119 16.40 -13.42 13.63
CA ILE A 119 15.20 -12.60 13.67
C ILE A 119 14.06 -13.43 14.25
N THR A 120 13.75 -13.22 15.52
CA THR A 120 12.63 -13.85 16.21
C THR A 120 11.52 -12.84 16.46
N LEU A 121 10.28 -13.32 16.66
CA LEU A 121 9.16 -12.44 17.01
C LEU A 121 9.42 -11.66 18.31
N ALA A 122 9.95 -12.33 19.34
CA ALA A 122 10.26 -11.69 20.62
C ALA A 122 11.36 -10.63 20.47
N GLY A 123 12.48 -10.98 19.82
CA GLY A 123 13.58 -10.05 19.60
C GLY A 123 13.17 -8.81 18.80
N PHE A 124 12.35 -9.01 17.74
CA PHE A 124 11.85 -7.91 16.92
C PHE A 124 10.89 -7.00 17.70
N ARG A 125 9.94 -7.60 18.46
CA ARG A 125 9.04 -6.87 19.34
C ARG A 125 9.81 -6.00 20.34
N ASP A 126 10.78 -6.59 21.02
CA ASP A 126 11.54 -5.94 22.08
C ASP A 126 12.45 -4.82 21.53
N ALA A 127 13.04 -5.03 20.36
CA ALA A 127 13.87 -4.03 19.69
C ALA A 127 13.08 -2.75 19.31
N LEU A 128 11.79 -2.90 19.00
CA LEU A 128 10.93 -1.77 18.63
C LEU A 128 10.06 -1.24 19.77
N GLY A 129 9.92 -1.98 20.88
CA GLY A 129 9.05 -1.61 21.99
C GLY A 129 7.56 -1.62 21.65
N ILE A 130 7.13 -2.53 20.76
CA ILE A 130 5.76 -2.62 20.23
C ILE A 130 5.03 -3.84 20.78
N SER A 131 3.72 -3.93 20.51
CA SER A 131 2.93 -5.09 20.90
C SER A 131 3.32 -6.35 20.12
N ARG A 132 3.07 -7.53 20.72
CA ARG A 132 3.30 -8.82 20.02
C ARG A 132 2.51 -8.90 18.71
N ARG A 133 1.27 -8.39 18.70
CA ARG A 133 0.43 -8.40 17.51
C ARG A 133 1.00 -7.52 16.41
N THR A 134 1.40 -6.30 16.76
CA THR A 134 2.05 -5.37 15.81
C THR A 134 3.32 -5.98 15.22
N ALA A 135 4.17 -6.57 16.07
CA ALA A 135 5.39 -7.24 15.63
C ALA A 135 5.11 -8.40 14.67
N GLN A 136 4.10 -9.21 14.97
CA GLN A 136 3.70 -10.32 14.10
C GLN A 136 3.24 -9.83 12.73
N LEU A 137 2.33 -8.86 12.68
CA LEU A 137 1.78 -8.33 11.43
C LEU A 137 2.86 -7.62 10.58
N LEU A 138 3.79 -6.91 11.22
CA LEU A 138 4.93 -6.31 10.52
C LEU A 138 5.85 -7.36 9.91
N LEU A 139 6.19 -8.41 10.65
CA LEU A 139 7.03 -9.49 10.14
C LEU A 139 6.37 -10.25 8.99
N GLU A 140 5.06 -10.49 9.06
CA GLU A 140 4.28 -11.07 7.97
C GLU A 140 4.27 -10.15 6.74
N ARG A 141 4.19 -8.83 6.94
CA ARG A 141 4.28 -7.85 5.87
C ARG A 141 5.67 -7.86 5.23
N PHE A 142 6.74 -7.95 5.99
CA PHE A 142 8.11 -8.07 5.45
C PHE A 142 8.32 -9.37 4.69
N ASP A 143 7.68 -10.46 5.11
CA ASP A 143 7.67 -11.71 4.34
C ASP A 143 6.96 -11.54 2.99
N ALA A 144 5.79 -10.86 2.99
CA ALA A 144 5.03 -10.58 1.77
C ALA A 144 5.76 -9.62 0.82
N ASP A 145 6.44 -8.60 1.37
CA ASP A 145 7.25 -7.64 0.59
C ASP A 145 8.57 -8.27 0.09
N GLY A 146 8.86 -9.51 0.47
CA GLY A 146 10.06 -10.23 0.04
C GLY A 146 11.35 -9.78 0.73
N ILE A 147 11.25 -9.03 1.83
CA ILE A 147 12.39 -8.56 2.63
C ILE A 147 12.92 -9.68 3.51
N THR A 148 12.02 -10.45 4.12
CA THR A 148 12.34 -11.61 4.94
C THR A 148 11.73 -12.89 4.38
N ARG A 149 12.16 -14.01 4.92
CA ARG A 149 11.52 -15.32 4.77
C ARG A 149 11.48 -16.04 6.09
N ARG A 150 10.39 -16.71 6.38
CA ARG A 150 10.25 -17.55 7.55
C ARG A 150 11.03 -18.86 7.40
N VAL A 151 11.74 -19.24 8.45
CA VAL A 151 12.47 -20.52 8.55
C VAL A 151 12.20 -21.09 9.96
N GLY A 152 11.21 -21.98 10.09
CA GLY A 152 10.74 -22.46 11.38
C GLY A 152 10.13 -21.31 12.20
N ASP A 153 10.63 -21.10 13.41
CA ASP A 153 10.19 -20.03 14.31
C ASP A 153 10.97 -18.72 14.14
N GLU A 154 11.95 -18.72 13.25
CA GLU A 154 12.81 -17.59 12.95
C GLU A 154 12.52 -17.03 11.56
N ARG A 155 13.08 -15.86 11.29
CA ARG A 155 13.15 -15.27 9.95
C ARG A 155 14.58 -14.97 9.56
N ARG A 156 14.80 -14.92 8.25
CA ARG A 156 16.08 -14.51 7.66
C ARG A 156 15.84 -13.42 6.63
N LEU A 157 16.75 -12.48 6.55
CA LEU A 157 16.76 -11.51 5.47
C LEU A 157 16.94 -12.24 4.13
N ARG A 158 16.19 -11.83 3.13
CA ARG A 158 16.45 -12.25 1.76
C ARG A 158 17.64 -11.47 1.21
N ALA A 159 18.52 -12.16 0.50
CA ALA A 159 19.55 -11.48 -0.27
C ALA A 159 18.86 -10.56 -1.30
N ALA A 160 19.36 -9.33 -1.44
CA ALA A 160 18.91 -8.43 -2.49
C ALA A 160 19.03 -9.17 -3.83
N ARG A 161 17.92 -9.21 -4.61
CA ARG A 161 18.01 -9.69 -6.00
C ARG A 161 18.97 -8.76 -6.72
N PRO A 162 20.00 -9.27 -7.38
CA PRO A 162 20.78 -8.43 -8.29
C PRO A 162 19.85 -7.93 -9.39
N SER A 163 19.87 -6.62 -9.63
CA SER A 163 19.15 -5.94 -10.70
C SER A 163 19.65 -6.39 -12.05
#